data_e1c429a85ef26606a68524ce6da976a9
#
_entry.id   e1c429a85ef26606a68524ce6da976a9
#
_cell.length_a   1.000
_cell.length_b   1.000
_cell.length_c   1.000
_cell.angle_alpha   90.00
_cell.angle_beta   90.00
_cell.angle_gamma   90.00
#
_symmetry.space_group_name_H-M   'P 1'
#
loop_
_entity.id
_entity.type
_entity.pdbx_description
1 polymer ?
#
loop_
_entity_poly.entity_id
_entity_poly.type
_entity_poly.pdbx_seq_one_letter_code
_entity_poly.pdbx_strand_id
1 'polypeptide(L)'
;MAYPESFIAPMREDLTQYGVEEARTPAAVDQVLASQGTVLMIVNSVCGCAAGRARPAVGMALQHAARPNKAATVFAGGDEAAVAHLRAKLKDYPPSSPSMALFQDGQPVYMIHRHEIEQRSPEQIAALLTQAFDRYCVKQAV
;
A
#
# COMPACT_ATOMS: atom_id res chain seq x y z
N MET A 1 -12.73 9.04 14.86
CA MET A 1 -12.05 10.34 14.92
C MET A 1 -10.69 10.25 14.27
N ALA A 2 -10.37 11.20 13.41
CA ALA A 2 -9.09 11.19 12.72
C ALA A 2 -7.96 11.69 13.64
N TYR A 3 -6.76 11.17 13.45
CA TYR A 3 -5.57 11.71 14.12
C TYR A 3 -5.27 13.11 13.59
N PRO A 4 -4.67 13.99 14.40
CA PRO A 4 -4.21 15.29 13.90
C PRO A 4 -3.23 15.12 12.75
N GLU A 5 -3.37 15.91 11.70
CA GLU A 5 -2.49 15.81 10.52
C GLU A 5 -1.01 16.02 10.89
N SER A 6 -0.71 16.93 11.81
CA SER A 6 0.66 17.17 12.27
C SER A 6 1.29 15.93 12.89
N PHE A 7 0.48 15.05 13.48
CA PHE A 7 0.97 13.81 14.08
C PHE A 7 1.30 12.76 13.02
N ILE A 8 0.46 12.63 11.98
CA ILE A 8 0.63 11.57 10.98
C ILE A 8 1.42 12.02 9.75
N ALA A 9 1.68 13.31 9.58
CA ALA A 9 2.43 13.80 8.42
C ALA A 9 3.79 13.11 8.24
N PRO A 10 4.62 12.92 9.29
CA PRO A 10 5.88 12.19 9.12
C PRO A 10 5.67 10.73 8.70
N MET A 11 4.57 10.13 9.13
CA MET A 11 4.24 8.74 8.78
C MET A 11 3.80 8.62 7.32
N ARG A 12 3.18 9.67 6.77
CA ARG A 12 2.88 9.75 5.35
C ARG A 12 4.17 9.88 4.54
N GLU A 13 5.11 10.70 5.01
CA GLU A 13 6.39 10.91 4.35
C GLU A 13 7.23 9.64 4.26
N ASP A 14 7.09 8.73 5.22
CA ASP A 14 7.78 7.44 5.19
C ASP A 14 7.47 6.65 3.93
N LEU A 15 6.31 6.87 3.31
CA LEU A 15 5.96 6.24 2.05
C LEU A 15 6.17 7.16 0.85
N THR A 16 5.80 8.44 0.97
CA THR A 16 5.92 9.36 -0.18
C THR A 16 7.36 9.56 -0.62
N GLN A 17 8.32 9.42 0.28
CA GLN A 17 9.75 9.47 -0.09
C GLN A 17 10.16 8.41 -1.10
N TYR A 18 9.41 7.30 -1.20
CA TYR A 18 9.67 6.22 -2.15
C TYR A 18 8.88 6.37 -3.46
N GLY A 19 8.20 7.50 -3.65
CA GLY A 19 7.36 7.73 -4.83
C GLY A 19 5.94 7.23 -4.71
N VAL A 20 5.51 6.85 -3.51
CA VAL A 20 4.12 6.43 -3.25
C VAL A 20 3.23 7.67 -3.22
N GLU A 21 2.16 7.68 -4.01
CA GLU A 21 1.20 8.79 -4.06
C GLU A 21 0.21 8.70 -2.90
N GLU A 22 -0.20 9.85 -2.36
CA GLU A 22 -1.26 9.87 -1.37
C GLU A 22 -2.63 9.92 -2.07
N ALA A 23 -3.53 9.00 -1.73
CA ALA A 23 -4.89 8.97 -2.23
C ALA A 23 -5.84 9.27 -1.07
N ARG A 24 -6.01 10.55 -0.74
CA ARG A 24 -6.71 10.98 0.47
C ARG A 24 -8.23 11.01 0.37
N THR A 25 -8.77 10.82 -0.82
CA THR A 25 -10.22 10.90 -1.06
C THR A 25 -10.68 9.70 -1.87
N PRO A 26 -11.97 9.34 -1.81
CA PRO A 26 -12.51 8.29 -2.68
C PRO A 26 -12.23 8.54 -4.17
N ALA A 27 -12.36 9.78 -4.63
CA ALA A 27 -12.07 10.14 -6.01
C ALA A 27 -10.61 9.88 -6.37
N ALA A 28 -9.68 10.19 -5.46
CA ALA A 28 -8.25 9.92 -5.67
C ALA A 28 -7.96 8.42 -5.76
N VAL A 29 -8.62 7.62 -4.92
CA VAL A 29 -8.51 6.14 -4.98
C VAL A 29 -8.97 5.64 -6.35
N ASP A 30 -10.14 6.09 -6.81
CA ASP A 30 -10.66 5.71 -8.12
C ASP A 30 -9.72 6.12 -9.24
N GLN A 31 -9.18 7.31 -9.18
CA GLN A 31 -8.28 7.84 -10.19
C GLN A 31 -7.00 6.99 -10.30
N VAL A 32 -6.43 6.61 -9.18
CA VAL A 32 -5.25 5.74 -9.15
C VAL A 32 -5.58 4.37 -9.74
N LEU A 33 -6.70 3.77 -9.32
CA LEU A 33 -7.08 2.43 -9.75
C LEU A 33 -7.63 2.38 -11.17
N ALA A 34 -8.01 3.52 -11.75
CA ALA A 34 -8.40 3.60 -13.15
C ALA A 34 -7.20 3.46 -14.10
N SER A 35 -5.99 3.62 -13.59
CA SER A 35 -4.77 3.44 -14.39
C SER A 35 -4.65 2.00 -14.85
N GLN A 36 -4.30 1.80 -16.11
CA GLN A 36 -4.05 0.46 -16.64
C GLN A 36 -2.75 -0.09 -16.07
N GLY A 37 -2.69 -1.41 -15.93
CA GLY A 37 -1.52 -2.09 -15.41
C GLY A 37 -1.65 -2.36 -13.92
N THR A 38 -0.53 -2.36 -13.22
CA THR A 38 -0.47 -2.76 -11.81
C THR A 38 -0.34 -1.55 -10.89
N VAL A 39 -1.07 -1.61 -9.77
CA VAL A 39 -1.07 -0.57 -8.74
C VAL A 39 -0.94 -1.25 -7.38
N LEU A 40 0.03 -0.82 -6.58
CA LEU A 40 0.14 -1.24 -5.20
C LEU A 40 -0.57 -0.20 -4.32
N MET A 41 -1.58 -0.66 -3.58
CA MET A 41 -2.29 0.18 -2.62
C MET A 41 -1.88 -0.21 -1.21
N ILE A 42 -1.43 0.77 -0.44
CA ILE A 42 -1.00 0.55 0.95
C ILE A 42 -2.00 1.24 1.88
N VAL A 43 -2.53 0.49 2.83
CA VAL A 43 -3.27 1.08 3.96
C VAL A 43 -2.24 1.32 5.06
N ASN A 44 -1.83 2.57 5.21
CA ASN A 44 -0.87 3.00 6.22
C ASN A 44 -1.57 3.16 7.57
N SER A 45 -0.84 3.12 8.66
CA SER A 45 -1.40 3.31 9.99
C SER A 45 -0.34 3.81 10.96
N VAL A 46 -0.77 4.18 12.18
CA VAL A 46 0.11 4.67 13.24
C VAL A 46 0.81 3.54 14.00
N CYS A 47 0.41 2.28 13.80
CA CYS A 47 0.92 1.20 14.64
C CYS A 47 2.40 0.89 14.38
N GLY A 48 3.05 0.26 15.36
CA GLY A 48 4.47 -0.11 15.26
C GLY A 48 4.76 -1.05 14.10
N CYS A 49 3.78 -1.89 13.70
CA CYS A 49 3.91 -2.77 12.54
C CYS A 49 4.07 -1.96 11.24
N ALA A 50 3.40 -0.82 11.15
CA ALA A 50 3.56 0.06 9.99
C ALA A 50 4.94 0.72 10.00
N ALA A 51 5.33 1.30 11.14
CA ALA A 51 6.59 2.04 11.26
C ALA A 51 7.82 1.14 11.06
N GLY A 52 7.85 0.00 11.74
CA GLY A 52 9.03 -0.86 11.77
C GLY A 52 9.05 -1.97 10.74
N ARG A 53 7.95 -2.22 10.04
CA ARG A 53 7.82 -3.36 9.13
C ARG A 53 7.25 -2.99 7.78
N ALA A 54 5.98 -2.56 7.73
CA ALA A 54 5.29 -2.33 6.46
C ALA A 54 5.94 -1.23 5.62
N ARG A 55 6.15 -0.06 6.21
CA ARG A 55 6.71 1.07 5.46
C ARG A 55 8.13 0.82 4.95
N PRO A 56 9.08 0.31 5.77
CA PRO A 56 10.39 -0.05 5.23
C PRO A 56 10.34 -1.11 4.13
N ALA A 57 9.46 -2.11 4.29
CA ALA A 57 9.32 -3.18 3.30
C ALA A 57 8.89 -2.66 1.94
N VAL A 58 7.95 -1.71 1.91
CA VAL A 58 7.50 -1.07 0.66
C VAL A 58 8.68 -0.37 -0.01
N GLY A 59 9.47 0.38 0.75
CA GLY A 59 10.65 1.07 0.22
C GLY A 59 11.64 0.10 -0.43
N MET A 60 11.88 -1.03 0.22
CA MET A 60 12.77 -2.08 -0.32
C MET A 60 12.19 -2.68 -1.61
N ALA A 61 10.91 -3.04 -1.57
CA ALA A 61 10.27 -3.74 -2.68
C ALA A 61 10.16 -2.88 -3.94
N LEU A 62 9.94 -1.58 -3.79
CA LEU A 62 9.80 -0.68 -4.93
C LEU A 62 11.11 -0.42 -5.69
N GLN A 63 12.25 -0.93 -5.18
CA GLN A 63 13.53 -0.89 -5.89
C GLN A 63 13.72 -2.10 -6.81
N HIS A 64 12.83 -3.09 -6.73
CA HIS A 64 12.90 -4.29 -7.55
C HIS A 64 12.65 -3.96 -9.03
N ALA A 65 13.27 -4.74 -9.95
CA ALA A 65 13.14 -4.50 -11.39
C ALA A 65 11.68 -4.64 -11.85
N ALA A 66 11.02 -5.74 -11.49
CA ALA A 66 9.58 -5.91 -11.70
C ALA A 66 8.88 -5.20 -10.55
N ARG A 67 8.09 -4.18 -10.86
CA ARG A 67 7.38 -3.39 -9.84
C ARG A 67 6.13 -2.78 -10.43
N PRO A 68 5.16 -2.39 -9.58
CA PRO A 68 3.90 -1.83 -10.09
C PRO A 68 4.13 -0.53 -10.86
N ASN A 69 3.23 -0.28 -11.79
CA ASN A 69 3.23 0.96 -12.57
C ASN A 69 3.01 2.18 -11.66
N LYS A 70 2.19 2.00 -10.61
CA LYS A 70 1.94 3.02 -9.60
C LYS A 70 1.89 2.40 -8.22
N ALA A 71 2.19 3.20 -7.21
CA ALA A 71 1.97 2.87 -5.81
C ALA A 71 1.29 4.05 -5.15
N ALA A 72 0.26 3.79 -4.36
CA ALA A 72 -0.49 4.82 -3.66
C ALA A 72 -0.88 4.35 -2.27
N THR A 73 -1.22 5.27 -1.40
CA THR A 73 -1.54 4.96 -0.01
C THR A 73 -2.74 5.76 0.48
N VAL A 74 -3.51 5.11 1.35
CA VAL A 74 -4.54 5.74 2.18
C VAL A 74 -4.11 5.57 3.63
N PHE A 75 -4.53 6.46 4.52
CA PHE A 75 -4.11 6.42 5.92
C PHE A 75 -5.28 6.08 6.83
N ALA A 76 -5.24 4.91 7.47
CA ALA A 76 -6.24 4.50 8.44
C ALA A 76 -6.15 5.38 9.69
N GLY A 77 -7.26 6.04 10.03
CA GLY A 77 -7.29 7.03 11.10
C GLY A 77 -6.98 8.45 10.63
N GLY A 78 -6.79 8.64 9.32
CA GLY A 78 -6.58 9.97 8.73
C GLY A 78 -7.52 10.20 7.56
N ASP A 79 -7.52 9.29 6.60
CA ASP A 79 -8.30 9.39 5.37
C ASP A 79 -9.46 8.40 5.40
N GLU A 80 -10.38 8.55 6.36
CA GLU A 80 -11.40 7.53 6.64
C GLU A 80 -12.29 7.21 5.45
N ALA A 81 -12.73 8.23 4.70
CA ALA A 81 -13.56 8.01 3.51
C ALA A 81 -12.80 7.29 2.41
N ALA A 82 -11.53 7.63 2.19
CA ALA A 82 -10.68 6.95 1.22
C ALA A 82 -10.41 5.50 1.63
N VAL A 83 -10.14 5.26 2.91
CA VAL A 83 -9.93 3.91 3.44
C VAL A 83 -11.16 3.04 3.24
N ALA A 84 -12.35 3.58 3.59
CA ALA A 84 -13.62 2.85 3.43
C ALA A 84 -13.87 2.54 1.95
N HIS A 85 -13.59 3.49 1.07
CA HIS A 85 -13.76 3.32 -0.37
C HIS A 85 -12.85 2.24 -0.94
N LEU A 86 -11.57 2.23 -0.52
CA LEU A 86 -10.63 1.19 -0.91
C LEU A 86 -11.09 -0.18 -0.39
N ARG A 87 -11.51 -0.25 0.86
CA ARG A 87 -12.00 -1.50 1.47
C ARG A 87 -13.22 -2.06 0.75
N ALA A 88 -14.07 -1.21 0.20
CA ALA A 88 -15.20 -1.66 -0.61
C ALA A 88 -14.74 -2.39 -1.88
N LYS A 89 -13.60 -2.02 -2.43
CA LYS A 89 -12.99 -2.71 -3.58
C LYS A 89 -12.26 -3.98 -3.17
N LEU A 90 -12.03 -4.18 -1.87
CA LEU A 90 -11.38 -5.35 -1.29
C LEU A 90 -12.36 -6.15 -0.43
N LYS A 91 -13.64 -6.15 -0.79
CA LYS A 91 -14.71 -6.74 0.01
C LYS A 91 -14.56 -8.23 0.31
N ASP A 92 -13.81 -8.93 -0.55
CA ASP A 92 -13.55 -10.37 -0.37
C ASP A 92 -12.41 -10.65 0.61
N TYR A 93 -11.78 -9.61 1.14
CA TYR A 93 -10.67 -9.71 2.09
C TYR A 93 -11.07 -9.04 3.41
N PRO A 94 -10.77 -9.66 4.55
CA PRO A 94 -11.01 -9.01 5.85
C PRO A 94 -10.21 -7.71 5.96
N PRO A 95 -10.82 -6.62 6.44
CA PRO A 95 -10.10 -5.35 6.59
C PRO A 95 -9.02 -5.44 7.67
N SER A 96 -7.87 -4.84 7.40
CA SER A 96 -6.78 -4.73 8.36
C SER A 96 -5.90 -3.52 8.04
N SER A 97 -5.14 -3.05 9.01
CA SER A 97 -4.18 -1.96 8.83
C SER A 97 -3.01 -2.10 9.80
N PRO A 98 -1.76 -2.02 9.33
CA PRO A 98 -1.41 -1.79 7.92
C PRO A 98 -1.73 -3.02 7.05
N SER A 99 -1.92 -2.79 5.78
CA SER A 99 -2.10 -3.86 4.79
C SER A 99 -1.70 -3.34 3.42
N MET A 100 -1.49 -4.26 2.47
CA MET A 100 -1.10 -3.91 1.11
C MET A 100 -1.84 -4.79 0.14
N ALA A 101 -2.34 -4.19 -0.95
CA ALA A 101 -3.04 -4.91 -1.99
C ALA A 101 -2.46 -4.55 -3.35
N LEU A 102 -2.16 -5.56 -4.16
CA LEU A 102 -1.74 -5.36 -5.54
C LEU A 102 -2.96 -5.50 -6.44
N PHE A 103 -3.20 -4.48 -7.26
CA PHE A 103 -4.29 -4.46 -8.24
C PHE A 103 -3.70 -4.59 -9.64
N GLN A 104 -4.41 -5.29 -10.50
CA GLN A 104 -4.09 -5.36 -11.93
C GLN A 104 -5.35 -4.99 -12.70
N ASP A 105 -5.26 -3.92 -13.49
CA ASP A 105 -6.37 -3.38 -14.26
C ASP A 105 -7.64 -3.19 -13.40
N GLY A 106 -7.44 -2.62 -12.21
CA GLY A 106 -8.53 -2.30 -11.29
C GLY A 106 -9.04 -3.43 -10.42
N GLN A 107 -8.49 -4.64 -10.54
CA GLN A 107 -8.92 -5.80 -9.76
C GLN A 107 -7.81 -6.26 -8.82
N PRO A 108 -8.13 -6.57 -7.55
CA PRO A 108 -7.10 -7.06 -6.62
C PRO A 108 -6.66 -8.47 -7.01
N VAL A 109 -5.35 -8.68 -7.06
CA VAL A 109 -4.75 -9.97 -7.42
C VAL A 109 -3.91 -10.56 -6.29
N TYR A 110 -3.52 -9.76 -5.30
CA TYR A 110 -2.69 -10.21 -4.19
C TYR A 110 -2.86 -9.27 -3.01
N MET A 111 -2.83 -9.80 -1.79
CA MET A 111 -2.94 -8.99 -0.59
C MET A 111 -2.08 -9.52 0.54
N ILE A 112 -1.46 -8.62 1.29
CA ILE A 112 -0.75 -8.91 2.53
C ILE A 112 -1.54 -8.26 3.67
N HIS A 113 -1.98 -9.08 4.62
CA HIS A 113 -2.77 -8.64 5.76
C HIS A 113 -1.87 -8.28 6.95
N ARG A 114 -2.44 -7.53 7.90
CA ARG A 114 -1.71 -7.12 9.10
C ARG A 114 -1.06 -8.32 9.84
N HIS A 115 -1.79 -9.42 9.99
CA HIS A 115 -1.24 -10.57 10.72
C HIS A 115 -0.01 -11.16 10.05
N GLU A 116 0.07 -11.08 8.72
CA GLU A 116 1.26 -11.50 7.98
C GLU A 116 2.43 -10.54 8.18
N ILE A 117 2.13 -9.25 8.30
CA ILE A 117 3.13 -8.21 8.54
C ILE A 117 3.72 -8.34 9.95
N GLU A 118 2.86 -8.57 10.95
CA GLU A 118 3.27 -8.67 12.34
C GLU A 118 4.27 -9.81 12.63
N GLN A 119 4.23 -10.85 11.81
CA GLN A 119 5.05 -12.05 12.01
C GLN A 119 6.34 -12.05 11.20
N ARG A 120 6.62 -10.99 10.44
CA ARG A 120 7.73 -10.97 9.48
C ARG A 120 8.60 -9.75 9.66
N SER A 121 9.88 -9.88 9.28
CA SER A 121 10.78 -8.75 9.18
C SER A 121 10.45 -7.92 7.93
N PRO A 122 10.93 -6.66 7.85
CA PRO A 122 10.76 -5.88 6.62
C PRO A 122 11.29 -6.61 5.39
N GLU A 123 12.43 -7.30 5.50
CA GLU A 123 13.04 -8.05 4.40
C GLU A 123 12.13 -9.20 3.94
N GLN A 124 11.49 -9.89 4.89
CA GLN A 124 10.56 -10.97 4.56
C GLN A 124 9.29 -10.45 3.88
N ILE A 125 8.78 -9.31 4.33
CA ILE A 125 7.61 -8.67 3.70
C ILE A 125 7.98 -8.19 2.30
N ALA A 126 9.15 -7.58 2.15
CA ALA A 126 9.64 -7.14 0.84
C ALA A 126 9.76 -8.34 -0.12
N ALA A 127 10.21 -9.49 0.38
CA ALA A 127 10.28 -10.71 -0.44
C ALA A 127 8.91 -11.17 -0.93
N LEU A 128 7.88 -11.09 -0.07
CA LEU A 128 6.50 -11.39 -0.48
C LEU A 128 6.04 -10.45 -1.59
N LEU A 129 6.34 -9.16 -1.44
CA LEU A 129 5.97 -8.15 -2.44
C LEU A 129 6.70 -8.39 -3.77
N THR A 130 8.00 -8.60 -3.74
CA THR A 130 8.78 -8.79 -4.97
C THR A 130 8.40 -10.08 -5.69
N GLN A 131 8.02 -11.12 -4.97
CA GLN A 131 7.49 -12.35 -5.58
C GLN A 131 6.18 -12.06 -6.32
N ALA A 132 5.29 -11.28 -5.72
CA ALA A 132 4.05 -10.87 -6.37
C ALA A 132 4.33 -9.96 -7.57
N PHE A 133 5.30 -9.06 -7.45
CA PHE A 133 5.71 -8.19 -8.56
C PHE A 133 6.26 -9.00 -9.74
N ASP A 134 7.07 -10.01 -9.46
CA ASP A 134 7.59 -10.89 -10.52
C ASP A 134 6.47 -11.63 -11.25
N ARG A 135 5.40 -11.92 -10.56
CA ARG A 135 4.25 -12.65 -11.14
C ARG A 135 3.33 -11.73 -11.95
N TYR A 136 3.08 -10.53 -11.47
CA TYR A 136 2.02 -9.67 -12.02
C TYR A 136 2.53 -8.42 -12.70
N CYS A 137 3.72 -7.95 -12.37
CA CYS A 137 4.24 -6.68 -12.87
C CYS A 137 5.28 -6.91 -13.96
N VAL A 138 5.44 -5.91 -14.83
CA VAL A 138 6.51 -5.95 -15.83
C VAL A 138 7.76 -5.26 -15.26
N LYS A 139 8.91 -5.61 -15.81
CA LYS A 139 10.17 -4.96 -15.46
C LYS A 139 10.14 -3.52 -15.93
N GLN A 140 10.51 -2.61 -15.05
CA GLN A 140 10.55 -1.19 -15.35
C GLN A 140 11.96 -0.81 -15.79
N ALA A 141 12.05 0.21 -16.63
CA ALA A 141 13.33 0.79 -16.99
C ALA A 141 13.97 1.44 -15.76
N VAL A 142 15.28 1.32 -15.66
CA VAL A 142 16.03 1.88 -14.53
C VAL A 142 16.18 3.39 -14.69
#